data_58b32fafd19cb389300164373e75653b
#
_entry.id   58b32fafd19cb389300164373e75653b
#
_cell.length_a   1.000
_cell.length_b   1.000
_cell.length_c   1.000
_cell.angle_alpha   90.00
_cell.angle_beta   90.00
_cell.angle_gamma   90.00
#
_symmetry.space_group_name_H-M   'P 1'
#
loop_
_entity.id
_entity.type
_entity.pdbx_description
1 polymer ?
#
loop_
_entity_poly.entity_id
_entity_poly.type
_entity_poly.pdbx_seq_one_letter_code
_entity_poly.pdbx_strand_id
1 'polypeptide(L)'
;MEAPSESVHNNHFPKFVAGMVVALILVMVWSWYGREKTSLPEVLRSELTSRDGLLFQELGTQPFTGFMIESYKDGILKSRSQVVEGLLHGVSDGYHPNGQLQVREHFEKNISHGLRTKWFASGIKMSEATVVEGQLDGTFQRWDETGTLVEQIELRAGKAHGFSRAFYPSGYLKAQASMQDGEVINQQSWPDNEMKVASIPTSDTP
;
A
#
# COMPACT_ATOMS: atom_id res chain seq x y z
N MET A 1 7.33 67.88 54.85
CA MET A 1 6.76 67.30 53.66
C MET A 1 7.85 66.52 52.97
N GLU A 2 7.92 65.24 53.27
CA GLU A 2 8.89 64.33 52.66
C GLU A 2 8.28 63.62 51.46
N ALA A 3 8.97 63.60 50.35
CA ALA A 3 8.57 62.89 49.14
C ALA A 3 8.99 61.39 49.26
N PRO A 4 8.18 60.42 48.77
CA PRO A 4 8.52 59.02 48.82
C PRO A 4 9.58 58.66 47.77
N SER A 5 10.56 57.84 48.21
CA SER A 5 11.61 57.30 47.38
C SER A 5 11.09 56.17 46.49
N GLU A 6 11.27 56.29 45.18
CA GLU A 6 11.04 55.20 44.21
C GLU A 6 12.10 54.12 44.38
N SER A 7 11.65 52.88 44.68
CA SER A 7 12.51 51.69 44.65
C SER A 7 12.62 51.15 43.24
N VAL A 8 13.79 51.35 42.60
CA VAL A 8 14.10 50.74 41.32
C VAL A 8 14.32 49.22 41.50
N HIS A 9 13.39 48.43 41.03
CA HIS A 9 13.52 46.97 41.02
C HIS A 9 14.40 46.54 39.87
N ASN A 10 15.68 46.28 40.16
CA ASN A 10 16.65 45.79 39.21
C ASN A 10 16.47 44.27 39.00
N ASN A 11 15.73 43.88 37.96
CA ASN A 11 15.59 42.49 37.53
C ASN A 11 16.86 42.03 36.83
N HIS A 12 17.84 41.57 37.63
CA HIS A 12 19.01 40.84 37.10
C HIS A 12 18.60 39.41 36.75
N PHE A 13 18.15 39.16 35.51
CA PHE A 13 18.15 37.81 34.95
C PHE A 13 19.61 37.34 34.85
N PRO A 14 19.97 36.21 35.47
CA PRO A 14 21.35 35.74 35.42
C PRO A 14 21.73 35.36 33.98
N LYS A 15 22.74 36.04 33.45
CA LYS A 15 23.25 35.80 32.08
C LYS A 15 23.62 34.35 31.78
N PHE A 16 23.82 33.54 32.79
CA PHE A 16 24.09 32.10 32.72
C PHE A 16 22.86 31.27 32.24
N VAL A 17 21.64 31.69 32.59
CA VAL A 17 20.41 30.94 32.18
C VAL A 17 20.13 31.17 30.71
N ALA A 18 20.37 32.35 30.18
CA ALA A 18 20.20 32.66 28.75
C ALA A 18 21.17 31.86 27.87
N GLY A 19 22.44 31.67 28.30
CA GLY A 19 23.44 30.86 27.60
C GLY A 19 23.09 29.37 27.54
N MET A 20 22.52 28.79 28.62
CA MET A 20 22.09 27.39 28.65
C MET A 20 20.88 27.13 27.75
N VAL A 21 19.91 28.03 27.70
CA VAL A 21 18.74 27.90 26.84
C VAL A 21 19.12 27.99 25.37
N VAL A 22 20.02 28.90 24.99
CA VAL A 22 20.53 28.99 23.61
C VAL A 22 21.32 27.74 23.22
N ALA A 23 22.15 27.17 24.10
CA ALA A 23 22.88 25.93 23.85
C ALA A 23 21.92 24.72 23.67
N LEU A 24 20.87 24.61 24.47
CA LEU A 24 19.85 23.57 24.33
C LEU A 24 19.03 23.71 23.03
N ILE A 25 18.71 24.93 22.62
CA ILE A 25 18.01 25.20 21.36
C ILE A 25 18.92 24.84 20.18
N LEU A 26 20.20 25.18 20.22
CA LEU A 26 21.16 24.81 19.19
C LEU A 26 21.36 23.29 19.08
N VAL A 27 21.40 22.56 20.20
CA VAL A 27 21.48 21.11 20.22
C VAL A 27 20.19 20.49 19.67
N MET A 28 19.00 21.01 20.01
CA MET A 28 17.74 20.56 19.42
C MET A 28 17.64 20.88 17.94
N VAL A 29 18.04 22.05 17.50
CA VAL A 29 18.08 22.44 16.09
C VAL A 29 19.08 21.56 15.33
N TRP A 30 20.26 21.29 15.89
CA TRP A 30 21.25 20.37 15.29
C TRP A 30 20.74 18.93 15.23
N SER A 31 20.03 18.45 16.26
CA SER A 31 19.37 17.15 16.28
C SER A 31 18.21 17.08 15.27
N TRP A 32 17.58 18.21 14.97
CA TRP A 32 16.48 18.28 13.99
C TRP A 32 16.98 18.42 12.54
N TYR A 33 18.03 19.24 12.34
CA TYR A 33 18.71 19.40 11.02
C TYR A 33 19.61 18.21 10.66
N GLY A 34 20.16 17.49 11.64
CA GLY A 34 21.04 16.33 11.43
C GLY A 34 20.31 15.01 11.15
N ARG A 35 18.97 14.97 11.11
CA ARG A 35 18.24 13.86 10.52
C ARG A 35 18.29 14.01 8.99
N GLU A 36 19.43 13.72 8.38
CA GLU A 36 19.40 13.30 7.00
C GLU A 36 18.34 12.20 6.89
N LYS A 37 17.31 12.45 6.04
CA LYS A 37 16.45 11.37 5.58
C LYS A 37 17.38 10.45 4.77
N THR A 38 18.03 9.51 5.46
CA THR A 38 18.71 8.41 4.78
C THR A 38 17.63 7.66 4.01
N SER A 39 17.49 8.00 2.74
CA SER A 39 16.66 7.22 1.83
C SER A 39 17.21 5.81 1.83
N LEU A 40 16.33 4.82 1.98
CA LEU A 40 16.74 3.42 1.89
C LEU A 40 17.43 3.19 0.53
N PRO A 41 18.51 2.40 0.49
CA PRO A 41 19.23 2.13 -0.75
C PRO A 41 18.34 1.44 -1.77
N GLU A 42 18.51 1.78 -3.05
CA GLU A 42 17.92 1.07 -4.18
C GLU A 42 18.99 0.21 -4.85
N VAL A 43 18.70 -1.07 -5.05
CA VAL A 43 19.65 -2.05 -5.57
C VAL A 43 18.96 -2.87 -6.66
N LEU A 44 19.68 -3.14 -7.77
CA LEU A 44 19.16 -4.01 -8.82
C LEU A 44 18.96 -5.44 -8.30
N ARG A 45 17.88 -6.08 -8.73
CA ARG A 45 17.60 -7.49 -8.39
C ARG A 45 18.77 -8.41 -8.75
N SER A 46 19.50 -8.11 -9.83
CA SER A 46 20.68 -8.85 -10.29
C SER A 46 21.89 -8.76 -9.35
N GLU A 47 21.94 -7.74 -8.48
CA GLU A 47 22.98 -7.54 -7.47
C GLU A 47 22.65 -8.17 -6.12
N LEU A 48 21.48 -8.83 -6.04
CA LEU A 48 21.03 -9.53 -4.84
C LEU A 48 21.11 -11.04 -5.03
N THR A 49 21.69 -11.72 -4.05
CA THR A 49 21.78 -13.19 -3.97
C THR A 49 20.87 -13.70 -2.87
N SER A 50 20.17 -14.82 -3.11
CA SER A 50 19.38 -15.49 -2.08
C SER A 50 20.23 -16.53 -1.34
N ARG A 51 20.23 -16.45 -0.01
CA ARG A 51 20.87 -17.42 0.90
C ARG A 51 19.87 -17.75 2.00
N ASP A 52 19.55 -19.01 2.20
CA ASP A 52 18.59 -19.49 3.20
C ASP A 52 17.23 -18.74 3.18
N GLY A 53 16.75 -18.41 1.97
CA GLY A 53 15.49 -17.69 1.78
C GLY A 53 15.55 -16.17 2.02
N LEU A 54 16.70 -15.63 2.41
CA LEU A 54 16.93 -14.18 2.61
C LEU A 54 17.73 -13.59 1.44
N LEU A 55 17.48 -12.33 1.12
CA LEU A 55 18.21 -11.55 0.13
C LEU A 55 19.42 -10.84 0.76
N PHE A 56 20.56 -10.94 0.10
CA PHE A 56 21.81 -10.26 0.46
C PHE A 56 22.36 -9.51 -0.76
N GLN A 57 23.06 -8.41 -0.55
CA GLN A 57 23.93 -7.88 -1.59
C GLN A 57 25.10 -8.87 -1.83
N GLU A 58 25.65 -8.88 -3.03
CA GLU A 58 26.59 -9.90 -3.49
C GLU A 58 27.77 -10.14 -2.53
N LEU A 59 28.36 -9.08 -1.97
CA LEU A 59 29.44 -9.12 -0.97
C LEU A 59 28.96 -8.82 0.46
N GLY A 60 27.65 -8.66 0.67
CA GLY A 60 27.06 -8.33 1.98
C GLY A 60 27.06 -9.51 2.93
N THR A 61 27.36 -9.25 4.20
CA THR A 61 27.27 -10.23 5.30
C THR A 61 25.96 -10.13 6.06
N GLN A 62 25.23 -9.01 5.92
CA GLN A 62 23.93 -8.77 6.53
C GLN A 62 22.83 -8.90 5.49
N PRO A 63 21.62 -9.40 5.87
CA PRO A 63 20.46 -9.39 5.01
C PRO A 63 20.14 -7.96 4.52
N PHE A 64 19.75 -7.85 3.25
CA PHE A 64 19.49 -6.55 2.61
C PHE A 64 18.27 -5.86 3.19
N THR A 65 18.38 -4.56 3.43
CA THR A 65 17.24 -3.68 3.74
C THR A 65 17.30 -2.48 2.80
N GLY A 66 16.22 -2.29 2.00
CA GLY A 66 16.18 -1.24 1.00
C GLY A 66 15.07 -1.49 -0.02
N PHE A 67 15.26 -0.97 -1.22
CA PHE A 67 14.41 -1.24 -2.36
C PHE A 67 15.14 -2.09 -3.39
N MET A 68 14.55 -3.22 -3.71
CA MET A 68 14.95 -4.05 -4.84
C MET A 68 14.25 -3.54 -6.09
N ILE A 69 14.99 -3.25 -7.15
CA ILE A 69 14.45 -2.75 -8.42
C ILE A 69 14.79 -3.69 -9.58
N GLU A 70 13.89 -3.75 -10.54
CA GLU A 70 14.14 -4.35 -11.86
C GLU A 70 13.79 -3.35 -12.95
N SER A 71 14.49 -3.40 -14.07
CA SER A 71 14.21 -2.58 -15.25
C SER A 71 13.95 -3.46 -16.47
N TYR A 72 13.16 -2.94 -17.40
CA TYR A 72 13.05 -3.48 -18.75
C TYR A 72 14.37 -3.29 -19.50
N LYS A 73 14.50 -3.92 -20.67
CA LYS A 73 15.73 -3.85 -21.52
C LYS A 73 16.07 -2.44 -21.97
N ASP A 74 15.08 -1.57 -22.08
CA ASP A 74 15.20 -0.14 -22.43
C ASP A 74 15.49 0.78 -21.24
N GLY A 75 15.65 0.21 -20.04
CA GLY A 75 15.95 0.94 -18.81
C GLY A 75 14.72 1.49 -18.08
N ILE A 76 13.51 1.32 -18.59
CA ILE A 76 12.27 1.70 -17.89
C ILE A 76 12.10 0.81 -16.66
N LEU A 77 11.72 1.41 -15.53
CA LEU A 77 11.47 0.69 -14.29
C LEU A 77 10.36 -0.35 -14.49
N LYS A 78 10.67 -1.61 -14.19
CA LYS A 78 9.74 -2.74 -14.28
C LYS A 78 9.11 -3.06 -12.93
N SER A 79 9.90 -3.01 -11.85
CA SER A 79 9.39 -3.23 -10.51
C SER A 79 10.24 -2.52 -9.45
N ARG A 80 9.60 -2.19 -8.31
CA ARG A 80 10.23 -1.64 -7.13
C ARG A 80 9.58 -2.25 -5.90
N SER A 81 10.33 -3.05 -5.16
CA SER A 81 9.84 -3.79 -4.00
C SER A 81 10.63 -3.44 -2.75
N GLN A 82 9.93 -3.18 -1.66
CA GLN A 82 10.57 -2.96 -0.37
C GLN A 82 11.05 -4.29 0.22
N VAL A 83 12.28 -4.29 0.72
CA VAL A 83 12.91 -5.43 1.38
C VAL A 83 13.37 -4.96 2.76
N VAL A 84 13.08 -5.77 3.78
CA VAL A 84 13.51 -5.55 5.16
C VAL A 84 14.13 -6.85 5.67
N GLU A 85 15.37 -6.79 6.15
CA GLU A 85 16.10 -7.94 6.66
C GLU A 85 16.10 -9.15 5.69
N GLY A 86 16.22 -8.86 4.39
CA GLY A 86 16.28 -9.88 3.33
C GLY A 86 14.93 -10.42 2.87
N LEU A 87 13.81 -9.95 3.41
CA LEU A 87 12.46 -10.39 3.07
C LEU A 87 11.66 -9.27 2.42
N LEU A 88 10.81 -9.58 1.44
CA LEU A 88 9.81 -8.62 0.96
C LEU A 88 8.93 -8.20 2.13
N HIS A 89 8.86 -6.89 2.38
CA HIS A 89 8.07 -6.33 3.47
C HIS A 89 7.66 -4.89 3.13
N GLY A 90 6.37 -4.59 3.14
CA GLY A 90 5.82 -3.32 2.69
C GLY A 90 5.34 -3.36 1.24
N VAL A 91 5.44 -2.26 0.52
CA VAL A 91 4.90 -2.09 -0.83
C VAL A 91 5.81 -2.70 -1.88
N SER A 92 5.20 -3.40 -2.83
CA SER A 92 5.81 -3.84 -4.09
C SER A 92 5.00 -3.29 -5.25
N ASP A 93 5.63 -2.49 -6.10
CA ASP A 93 5.05 -1.89 -7.30
C ASP A 93 5.65 -2.54 -8.55
N GLY A 94 4.79 -2.96 -9.47
CA GLY A 94 5.16 -3.36 -10.82
C GLY A 94 4.60 -2.37 -11.84
N TYR A 95 5.32 -2.15 -12.93
CA TYR A 95 5.00 -1.14 -13.93
C TYR A 95 4.88 -1.76 -15.32
N HIS A 96 4.02 -1.19 -16.15
CA HIS A 96 3.96 -1.48 -17.59
C HIS A 96 5.18 -0.89 -18.32
N PRO A 97 5.50 -1.37 -19.54
CA PRO A 97 6.58 -0.79 -20.36
C PRO A 97 6.41 0.70 -20.67
N ASN A 98 5.20 1.24 -20.61
CA ASN A 98 4.95 2.68 -20.75
C ASN A 98 5.18 3.49 -19.46
N GLY A 99 5.67 2.84 -18.37
CA GLY A 99 5.97 3.45 -17.08
C GLY A 99 4.77 3.63 -16.16
N GLN A 100 3.56 3.28 -16.59
CA GLN A 100 2.38 3.33 -15.72
C GLN A 100 2.35 2.15 -14.76
N LEU A 101 1.76 2.36 -13.58
CA LEU A 101 1.59 1.31 -12.57
C LEU A 101 0.74 0.17 -13.14
N GLN A 102 1.22 -1.05 -13.01
CA GLN A 102 0.57 -2.29 -13.43
C GLN A 102 -0.03 -3.03 -12.24
N VAL A 103 0.71 -3.10 -11.13
CA VAL A 103 0.28 -3.78 -9.92
C VAL A 103 0.89 -3.10 -8.70
N ARG A 104 0.11 -2.99 -7.64
CA ARG A 104 0.58 -2.67 -6.28
C ARG A 104 0.13 -3.77 -5.34
N GLU A 105 1.07 -4.30 -4.60
CA GLU A 105 0.87 -5.32 -3.58
C GLU A 105 1.55 -4.92 -2.28
N HIS A 106 1.10 -5.52 -1.18
CA HIS A 106 1.76 -5.41 0.11
C HIS A 106 2.23 -6.79 0.55
N PHE A 107 3.39 -6.82 1.19
CA PHE A 107 4.01 -8.03 1.70
C PHE A 107 4.35 -7.89 3.18
N GLU A 108 4.19 -8.98 3.92
CA GLU A 108 4.75 -9.19 5.24
C GLU A 108 5.63 -10.44 5.21
N LYS A 109 6.96 -10.26 5.36
CA LYS A 109 7.95 -11.36 5.41
C LYS A 109 7.77 -12.36 4.25
N ASN A 110 7.78 -11.86 3.01
CA ASN A 110 7.57 -12.61 1.76
C ASN A 110 6.13 -13.10 1.51
N ILE A 111 5.20 -12.90 2.43
CA ILE A 111 3.81 -13.32 2.26
C ILE A 111 2.98 -12.11 1.83
N SER A 112 2.23 -12.24 0.73
CA SER A 112 1.31 -11.18 0.29
C SER A 112 0.21 -10.99 1.33
N HIS A 113 0.00 -9.74 1.76
CA HIS A 113 -0.98 -9.38 2.78
C HIS A 113 -1.48 -7.95 2.57
N GLY A 114 -2.80 -7.72 2.61
CA GLY A 114 -3.41 -6.41 2.41
C GLY A 114 -4.01 -6.24 1.02
N LEU A 115 -4.15 -5.00 0.58
CA LEU A 115 -4.79 -4.68 -0.69
C LEU A 115 -3.85 -4.93 -1.86
N ARG A 116 -4.34 -5.67 -2.87
CA ARG A 116 -3.71 -5.84 -4.17
C ARG A 116 -4.54 -5.12 -5.22
N THR A 117 -3.97 -4.16 -5.92
CA THR A 117 -4.63 -3.46 -7.02
C THR A 117 -3.83 -3.64 -8.31
N LYS A 118 -4.53 -3.88 -9.42
CA LYS A 118 -3.95 -3.96 -10.77
C LYS A 118 -4.57 -2.92 -11.68
N TRP A 119 -3.81 -2.44 -12.64
CA TRP A 119 -4.23 -1.45 -13.63
C TRP A 119 -3.90 -1.91 -15.05
N PHE A 120 -4.71 -1.48 -16.00
CA PHE A 120 -4.41 -1.56 -17.41
C PHE A 120 -3.27 -0.60 -17.78
N ALA A 121 -2.66 -0.80 -18.95
CA ALA A 121 -1.63 0.11 -19.46
C ALA A 121 -2.15 1.54 -19.76
N SER A 122 -3.45 1.73 -19.81
CA SER A 122 -4.14 3.02 -19.85
C SER A 122 -4.19 3.76 -18.50
N GLY A 123 -3.85 3.06 -17.39
CA GLY A 123 -3.97 3.57 -16.02
C GLY A 123 -5.35 3.35 -15.38
N ILE A 124 -6.32 2.81 -16.11
CA ILE A 124 -7.63 2.44 -15.57
C ILE A 124 -7.46 1.23 -14.67
N LYS A 125 -8.15 1.21 -13.51
CA LYS A 125 -8.14 0.07 -12.59
C LYS A 125 -8.68 -1.18 -13.28
N MET A 126 -7.91 -2.27 -13.24
CA MET A 126 -8.28 -3.57 -13.78
C MET A 126 -8.92 -4.45 -12.73
N SER A 127 -8.31 -4.55 -11.55
CA SER A 127 -8.85 -5.36 -10.46
C SER A 127 -8.36 -4.88 -9.10
N GLU A 128 -9.14 -5.21 -8.08
CA GLU A 128 -8.80 -4.99 -6.69
C GLU A 128 -9.22 -6.19 -5.86
N ALA A 129 -8.38 -6.59 -4.91
CA ALA A 129 -8.64 -7.71 -4.01
C ALA A 129 -7.93 -7.52 -2.67
N THR A 130 -8.53 -8.03 -1.60
CA THR A 130 -7.85 -8.20 -0.33
C THR A 130 -7.14 -9.55 -0.30
N VAL A 131 -5.92 -9.56 0.22
CA VAL A 131 -5.10 -10.77 0.39
C VAL A 131 -4.78 -10.91 1.88
N VAL A 132 -5.01 -12.09 2.43
CA VAL A 132 -4.68 -12.45 3.81
C VAL A 132 -3.84 -13.72 3.76
N GLU A 133 -2.62 -13.66 4.30
CA GLU A 133 -1.67 -14.79 4.33
C GLU A 133 -1.49 -15.47 2.96
N GLY A 134 -1.37 -14.66 1.89
CA GLY A 134 -1.17 -15.12 0.52
C GLY A 134 -2.42 -15.59 -0.21
N GLN A 135 -3.58 -15.63 0.44
CA GLN A 135 -4.86 -16.05 -0.14
C GLN A 135 -5.80 -14.84 -0.32
N LEU A 136 -6.61 -14.87 -1.37
CA LEU A 136 -7.67 -13.88 -1.54
C LEU A 136 -8.73 -14.09 -0.46
N ASP A 137 -9.04 -13.03 0.29
CA ASP A 137 -10.05 -13.05 1.35
C ASP A 137 -10.78 -11.70 1.39
N GLY A 138 -12.12 -11.71 1.36
CA GLY A 138 -12.93 -10.51 1.20
C GLY A 138 -13.41 -10.31 -0.24
N THR A 139 -13.61 -9.06 -0.65
CA THR A 139 -14.18 -8.76 -1.96
C THR A 139 -13.10 -8.66 -3.03
N PHE A 140 -13.27 -9.41 -4.11
CA PHE A 140 -12.58 -9.22 -5.38
C PHE A 140 -13.46 -8.43 -6.33
N GLN A 141 -12.91 -7.42 -7.02
CA GLN A 141 -13.60 -6.64 -8.04
C GLN A 141 -12.76 -6.56 -9.32
N ARG A 142 -13.41 -6.58 -10.47
CA ARG A 142 -12.76 -6.43 -11.76
C ARG A 142 -13.54 -5.47 -12.66
N TRP A 143 -12.80 -4.58 -13.29
CA TRP A 143 -13.30 -3.58 -14.23
C TRP A 143 -12.75 -3.88 -15.63
N ASP A 144 -13.47 -3.43 -16.65
CA ASP A 144 -13.01 -3.42 -18.04
C ASP A 144 -12.15 -2.17 -18.34
N GLU A 145 -11.65 -2.07 -19.57
CA GLU A 145 -10.82 -0.94 -20.02
C GLU A 145 -11.58 0.39 -20.10
N THR A 146 -12.90 0.40 -20.00
CA THR A 146 -13.73 1.61 -19.90
C THR A 146 -13.90 2.08 -18.46
N GLY A 147 -13.48 1.26 -17.48
CA GLY A 147 -13.68 1.49 -16.04
C GLY A 147 -15.03 1.00 -15.53
N THR A 148 -15.77 0.24 -16.33
CA THR A 148 -17.04 -0.37 -15.88
C THR A 148 -16.75 -1.62 -15.04
N LEU A 149 -17.39 -1.73 -13.87
CA LEU A 149 -17.35 -2.94 -13.05
C LEU A 149 -18.02 -4.09 -13.81
N VAL A 150 -17.25 -5.17 -14.05
CA VAL A 150 -17.75 -6.34 -14.79
C VAL A 150 -17.91 -7.59 -13.90
N GLU A 151 -17.24 -7.60 -12.74
CA GLU A 151 -17.28 -8.75 -11.85
C GLU A 151 -17.02 -8.32 -10.39
N GLN A 152 -17.76 -8.94 -9.46
CA GLN A 152 -17.54 -8.85 -8.03
C GLN A 152 -17.74 -10.22 -7.41
N ILE A 153 -16.76 -10.68 -6.62
CA ILE A 153 -16.78 -11.99 -5.96
C ILE A 153 -16.45 -11.80 -4.49
N GLU A 154 -17.23 -12.39 -3.62
CA GLU A 154 -16.88 -12.53 -2.20
C GLU A 154 -16.09 -13.81 -2.01
N LEU A 155 -14.94 -13.72 -1.37
CA LEU A 155 -13.97 -14.79 -1.20
C LEU A 155 -13.68 -15.01 0.29
N ARG A 156 -13.45 -16.26 0.65
CA ARG A 156 -12.94 -16.66 1.96
C ARG A 156 -11.86 -17.72 1.74
N ALA A 157 -10.68 -17.47 2.26
CA ALA A 157 -9.52 -18.37 2.14
C ALA A 157 -9.32 -18.89 0.69
N GLY A 158 -9.36 -17.96 -0.29
CA GLY A 158 -9.16 -18.24 -1.72
C GLY A 158 -10.34 -18.87 -2.46
N LYS A 159 -11.45 -19.18 -1.79
CA LYS A 159 -12.64 -19.79 -2.40
C LYS A 159 -13.81 -18.81 -2.43
N ALA A 160 -14.62 -18.86 -3.50
CA ALA A 160 -15.84 -18.08 -3.58
C ALA A 160 -16.80 -18.49 -2.44
N HIS A 161 -17.22 -17.51 -1.64
CA HIS A 161 -18.09 -17.73 -0.49
C HIS A 161 -18.91 -16.45 -0.23
N GLY A 162 -20.23 -16.52 -0.36
CA GLY A 162 -21.11 -15.37 -0.40
C GLY A 162 -21.60 -15.09 -1.82
N PHE A 163 -21.64 -13.85 -2.28
CA PHE A 163 -22.12 -13.52 -3.61
C PHE A 163 -21.02 -13.42 -4.66
N SER A 164 -21.31 -13.98 -5.83
CA SER A 164 -20.57 -13.75 -7.07
C SER A 164 -21.49 -13.05 -8.06
N ARG A 165 -21.09 -11.90 -8.58
CA ARG A 165 -21.88 -11.05 -9.48
C ARG A 165 -21.13 -10.74 -10.76
N ALA A 166 -21.84 -10.82 -11.89
CA ALA A 166 -21.34 -10.36 -13.18
C ALA A 166 -22.23 -9.21 -13.67
N PHE A 167 -21.63 -8.25 -14.37
CA PHE A 167 -22.31 -7.07 -14.87
C PHE A 167 -22.15 -6.95 -16.40
N TYR A 168 -23.14 -6.33 -17.04
CA TYR A 168 -23.04 -5.91 -18.43
C TYR A 168 -22.14 -4.65 -18.58
N PRO A 169 -21.62 -4.39 -19.78
CA PRO A 169 -20.89 -3.12 -20.04
C PRO A 169 -21.75 -1.87 -19.77
N SER A 170 -23.06 -1.99 -19.84
CA SER A 170 -24.03 -0.94 -19.45
C SER A 170 -24.09 -0.66 -17.94
N GLY A 171 -23.41 -1.51 -17.11
CA GLY A 171 -23.40 -1.41 -15.65
C GLY A 171 -24.56 -2.12 -14.96
N TYR A 172 -25.49 -2.74 -15.72
CA TYR A 172 -26.57 -3.52 -15.16
C TYR A 172 -26.09 -4.91 -14.71
N LEU A 173 -26.76 -5.46 -13.69
CA LEU A 173 -26.47 -6.82 -13.21
C LEU A 173 -26.87 -7.84 -14.28
N LYS A 174 -25.91 -8.67 -14.66
CA LYS A 174 -26.08 -9.75 -15.62
C LYS A 174 -26.44 -11.06 -14.95
N ALA A 175 -25.72 -11.38 -13.89
CA ALA A 175 -25.96 -12.62 -13.12
C ALA A 175 -25.48 -12.44 -11.68
N GLN A 176 -26.12 -13.17 -10.78
CA GLN A 176 -25.69 -13.34 -9.40
C GLN A 176 -25.78 -14.81 -9.02
N ALA A 177 -24.74 -15.31 -8.35
CA ALA A 177 -24.74 -16.62 -7.73
C ALA A 177 -24.47 -16.49 -6.23
N SER A 178 -25.11 -17.35 -5.43
CA SER A 178 -24.72 -17.62 -4.04
C SER A 178 -23.72 -18.75 -4.05
N MET A 179 -22.56 -18.52 -3.41
CA MET A 179 -21.43 -19.43 -3.40
C MET A 179 -21.14 -19.92 -1.98
N GLN A 180 -20.77 -21.18 -1.85
CA GLN A 180 -20.27 -21.75 -0.60
C GLN A 180 -19.06 -22.63 -0.92
N ASP A 181 -17.89 -22.26 -0.37
CA ASP A 181 -16.62 -22.98 -0.50
C ASP A 181 -16.21 -23.31 -1.96
N GLY A 182 -16.60 -22.42 -2.90
CA GLY A 182 -16.34 -22.54 -4.33
C GLY A 182 -17.46 -23.21 -5.13
N GLU A 183 -18.51 -23.72 -4.48
CA GLU A 183 -19.65 -24.36 -5.14
C GLU A 183 -20.83 -23.38 -5.29
N VAL A 184 -21.54 -23.48 -6.42
CA VAL A 184 -22.75 -22.69 -6.68
C VAL A 184 -23.92 -23.31 -5.95
N ILE A 185 -24.55 -22.56 -5.02
CA ILE A 185 -25.75 -22.97 -4.30
C ILE A 185 -27.00 -22.54 -5.05
N ASN A 186 -27.00 -21.32 -5.58
CA ASN A 186 -28.10 -20.76 -6.36
C ASN A 186 -27.55 -19.77 -7.38
N GLN A 187 -28.24 -19.63 -8.52
CA GLN A 187 -27.85 -18.67 -9.56
C GLN A 187 -29.11 -18.08 -10.22
N GLN A 188 -29.04 -16.80 -10.50
CA GLN A 188 -30.05 -16.06 -11.24
C GLN A 188 -29.37 -15.14 -12.27
N SER A 189 -30.02 -14.91 -13.40
CA SER A 189 -29.55 -14.00 -14.46
C SER A 189 -30.69 -13.13 -14.95
N TRP A 190 -30.32 -11.96 -15.47
CA TRP A 190 -31.23 -10.93 -15.95
C TRP A 190 -30.79 -10.44 -17.32
N PRO A 191 -31.74 -10.04 -18.20
CA PRO A 191 -31.43 -9.29 -19.40
C PRO A 191 -30.73 -7.94 -19.09
N ASP A 192 -30.02 -7.39 -20.06
CA ASP A 192 -29.48 -6.04 -19.96
C ASP A 192 -30.61 -5.02 -19.77
N ASN A 193 -30.37 -3.98 -18.97
CA ASN A 193 -31.31 -2.91 -18.59
C ASN A 193 -32.47 -3.31 -17.66
N GLU A 194 -32.47 -4.50 -17.07
CA GLU A 194 -33.51 -4.93 -16.14
C GLU A 194 -33.18 -4.65 -14.67
N MET A 195 -31.96 -4.98 -14.20
CA MET A 195 -31.56 -4.84 -12.80
C MET A 195 -30.38 -3.90 -12.61
N LYS A 196 -30.58 -2.75 -11.95
CA LYS A 196 -29.50 -1.80 -11.61
C LYS A 196 -28.72 -2.26 -10.37
N VAL A 197 -27.41 -1.96 -10.33
CA VAL A 197 -26.51 -2.26 -9.19
C VAL A 197 -27.04 -1.71 -7.86
N ALA A 198 -27.63 -0.50 -7.87
CA ALA A 198 -28.22 0.12 -6.67
C ALA A 198 -29.42 -0.63 -6.06
N SER A 199 -30.01 -1.59 -6.80
CA SER A 199 -31.13 -2.41 -6.35
C SER A 199 -30.71 -3.77 -5.82
N ILE A 200 -29.41 -4.07 -5.81
CA ILE A 200 -28.91 -5.36 -5.34
C ILE A 200 -28.97 -5.39 -3.81
N PRO A 201 -29.66 -6.35 -3.18
CA PRO A 201 -29.63 -6.50 -1.73
C PRO A 201 -28.17 -6.74 -1.29
N THR A 202 -27.67 -5.87 -0.43
CA THR A 202 -26.48 -6.20 0.36
C THR A 202 -26.88 -7.30 1.33
N SER A 203 -26.06 -8.35 1.44
CA SER A 203 -26.29 -9.34 2.50
C SER A 203 -26.14 -8.62 3.83
N ASP A 204 -27.23 -8.33 4.52
CA ASP A 204 -27.19 -8.10 5.95
C ASP A 204 -26.69 -9.41 6.57
N THR A 205 -25.42 -9.41 6.92
CA THR A 205 -24.83 -10.49 7.71
C THR A 205 -25.40 -10.37 9.12
N PRO A 206 -26.06 -11.42 9.68
CA PRO A 206 -26.45 -11.41 11.08
C PRO A 206 -25.23 -11.43 12.00
#